data_7e44448f2343ec1e48231597b74c22eb
#
_entry.id   7e44448f2343ec1e48231597b74c22eb
#
_cell.length_a   1.000
_cell.length_b   1.000
_cell.length_c   1.000
_cell.angle_alpha   90.00
_cell.angle_beta   90.00
_cell.angle_gamma   90.00
#
_symmetry.space_group_name_H-M   'P 1'
#
loop_
_entity.id
_entity.type
_entity.pdbx_description
1 polymer ?
#
loop_
_entity_poly.entity_id
_entity_poly.type
_entity_poly.pdbx_seq_one_letter_code
_entity_poly.pdbx_strand_id
1 'polypeptide(L)'
;MLSRHIRELETELRVPLLYRNGRGVVMTQAGERLKQLGATIIRQIQDAQNQIRHLSPDYLDSASIGMPASVSAILLPPLARALRNAHADAELRFLDGCNGDLLNNLNAGSLNVALLYDAPGIAHPNLEAVLSQPLYLIEACPTASEAADIGATIEAAELAGIPLVLPGKRHGLRQIVASWANRNALDLTVQCECDSYSSMLQVVSSGMAATLLPAASLKREILSGYFRCRLITKPALYRTIALAASQSRPVNAGLVTQIKKMIETVRDDFLWPQLPANTQPNIRAIQTSSLNSALQTAEEIVF
;
A
#
# COMPACT_ATOMS: atom_id res chain seq x y z
N MET A 1 -46.31 -6.70 7.87
CA MET A 1 -45.74 -5.42 8.32
C MET A 1 -45.35 -4.50 7.15
N LEU A 2 -44.56 -4.88 6.21
CA LEU A 2 -44.06 -4.04 5.09
C LEU A 2 -45.20 -3.36 4.29
N SER A 3 -46.24 -4.11 3.94
CA SER A 3 -47.38 -3.59 3.18
C SER A 3 -48.22 -2.50 3.92
N ARG A 4 -48.14 -2.46 5.23
CA ARG A 4 -48.81 -1.44 6.03
C ARG A 4 -48.05 -0.11 5.98
N HIS A 5 -46.73 -0.15 6.18
CA HIS A 5 -45.88 1.06 6.12
C HIS A 5 -45.89 1.71 4.75
N ILE A 6 -45.91 0.89 3.67
CA ILE A 6 -46.01 1.44 2.31
C ILE A 6 -47.35 2.17 2.11
N ARG A 7 -48.48 1.63 2.59
CA ARG A 7 -49.79 2.30 2.49
C ARG A 7 -49.85 3.58 3.34
N GLU A 8 -49.19 3.57 4.51
CA GLU A 8 -49.08 4.78 5.36
C GLU A 8 -48.30 5.87 4.61
N LEU A 9 -47.17 5.53 3.95
CA LEU A 9 -46.41 6.45 3.11
C LEU A 9 -47.20 6.93 1.88
N GLU A 10 -47.96 6.07 1.21
CA GLU A 10 -48.81 6.45 0.07
C GLU A 10 -49.89 7.43 0.51
N THR A 11 -50.44 7.22 1.71
CA THR A 11 -51.46 8.11 2.29
C THR A 11 -50.86 9.47 2.66
N GLU A 12 -49.68 9.50 3.28
CA GLU A 12 -49.02 10.72 3.71
C GLU A 12 -48.54 11.54 2.50
N LEU A 13 -47.95 10.87 1.49
CA LEU A 13 -47.45 11.51 0.27
C LEU A 13 -48.58 11.84 -0.73
N ARG A 14 -49.77 11.30 -0.54
CA ARG A 14 -50.96 11.40 -1.42
C ARG A 14 -50.69 10.97 -2.86
N VAL A 15 -49.77 10.03 -3.04
CA VAL A 15 -49.45 9.42 -4.36
C VAL A 15 -49.22 7.92 -4.21
N PRO A 16 -49.67 7.10 -5.17
CA PRO A 16 -49.36 5.69 -5.15
C PRO A 16 -47.87 5.46 -5.45
N LEU A 17 -47.24 4.63 -4.63
CA LEU A 17 -45.85 4.22 -4.81
C LEU A 17 -45.70 2.88 -5.54
N LEU A 18 -46.76 2.04 -5.44
CA LEU A 18 -46.79 0.71 -6.02
C LEU A 18 -48.05 0.47 -6.86
N TYR A 19 -47.91 -0.11 -8.02
CA TYR A 19 -48.99 -0.75 -8.77
C TYR A 19 -49.10 -2.20 -8.35
N ARG A 20 -50.34 -2.64 -8.02
CA ARG A 20 -50.65 -4.03 -7.73
C ARG A 20 -51.38 -4.62 -8.92
N ASN A 21 -50.81 -5.55 -9.59
CA ASN A 21 -51.45 -6.35 -10.64
C ASN A 21 -51.47 -7.82 -10.22
N GLY A 22 -52.32 -8.61 -10.84
CA GLY A 22 -52.50 -10.01 -10.47
C GLY A 22 -51.24 -10.92 -10.61
N ARG A 23 -50.12 -10.35 -11.07
CA ARG A 23 -48.83 -11.02 -11.26
C ARG A 23 -47.73 -10.50 -10.32
N GLY A 24 -48.05 -9.56 -9.41
CA GLY A 24 -47.06 -9.02 -8.46
C GLY A 24 -47.25 -7.51 -8.19
N VAL A 25 -46.15 -6.90 -7.73
CA VAL A 25 -46.10 -5.48 -7.38
C VAL A 25 -45.01 -4.81 -8.20
N VAL A 26 -45.34 -3.68 -8.85
CA VAL A 26 -44.37 -2.89 -9.64
C VAL A 26 -44.37 -1.45 -9.08
N MET A 27 -43.19 -0.85 -9.00
CA MET A 27 -43.05 0.54 -8.55
C MET A 27 -43.65 1.53 -9.56
N THR A 28 -44.27 2.60 -9.04
CA THR A 28 -44.62 3.77 -9.82
C THR A 28 -43.38 4.65 -10.04
N GLN A 29 -43.49 5.66 -10.87
CA GLN A 29 -42.43 6.68 -11.01
C GLN A 29 -42.13 7.38 -9.68
N ALA A 30 -43.19 7.66 -8.88
CA ALA A 30 -43.06 8.20 -7.54
C ALA A 30 -42.37 7.22 -6.59
N GLY A 31 -42.65 5.90 -6.68
CA GLY A 31 -41.99 4.85 -5.93
C GLY A 31 -40.51 4.75 -6.24
N GLU A 32 -40.10 4.78 -7.53
CA GLU A 32 -38.71 4.78 -7.93
C GLU A 32 -37.97 6.03 -7.41
N ARG A 33 -38.62 7.19 -7.49
CA ARG A 33 -38.06 8.44 -6.97
C ARG A 33 -37.85 8.40 -5.47
N LEU A 34 -38.85 7.90 -4.72
CA LEU A 34 -38.77 7.74 -3.26
C LEU A 34 -37.65 6.76 -2.87
N LYS A 35 -37.48 5.65 -3.61
CA LYS A 35 -36.40 4.68 -3.40
C LYS A 35 -35.02 5.33 -3.54
N GLN A 36 -34.82 6.14 -4.61
CA GLN A 36 -33.55 6.85 -4.84
C GLN A 36 -33.26 7.86 -3.71
N LEU A 37 -34.27 8.68 -3.35
CA LEU A 37 -34.14 9.67 -2.27
C LEU A 37 -33.93 9.01 -0.91
N GLY A 38 -34.68 7.94 -0.62
CA GLY A 38 -34.58 7.17 0.61
C GLY A 38 -33.21 6.53 0.79
N ALA A 39 -32.66 5.97 -0.28
CA ALA A 39 -31.30 5.42 -0.25
C ALA A 39 -30.24 6.49 0.07
N THR A 40 -30.45 7.72 -0.42
CA THR A 40 -29.55 8.85 -0.12
C THR A 40 -29.66 9.28 1.34
N ILE A 41 -30.90 9.39 1.88
CA ILE A 41 -31.13 9.76 3.28
C ILE A 41 -30.57 8.70 4.23
N ILE A 42 -30.81 7.43 3.96
CA ILE A 42 -30.25 6.32 4.77
C ILE A 42 -28.73 6.40 4.80
N ARG A 43 -28.10 6.65 3.66
CA ARG A 43 -26.64 6.83 3.58
C ARG A 43 -26.17 8.01 4.42
N GLN A 44 -26.85 9.16 4.33
CA GLN A 44 -26.52 10.34 5.14
C GLN A 44 -26.64 10.07 6.65
N ILE A 45 -27.66 9.31 7.07
CA ILE A 45 -27.81 8.92 8.49
C ILE A 45 -26.66 8.00 8.91
N GLN A 46 -26.30 7.02 8.09
CA GLN A 46 -25.17 6.13 8.35
C GLN A 46 -23.86 6.91 8.41
N ASP A 47 -23.63 7.84 7.50
CA ASP A 47 -22.45 8.71 7.49
C ASP A 47 -22.38 9.58 8.75
N ALA A 48 -23.51 10.16 9.18
CA ALA A 48 -23.59 10.95 10.41
C ALA A 48 -23.30 10.08 11.66
N GLN A 49 -23.90 8.89 11.74
CA GLN A 49 -23.64 7.95 12.83
C GLN A 49 -22.17 7.54 12.88
N ASN A 50 -21.57 7.26 11.72
CA ASN A 50 -20.15 6.91 11.62
C ASN A 50 -19.27 8.09 12.04
N GLN A 51 -19.58 9.31 11.59
CA GLN A 51 -18.84 10.51 12.01
C GLN A 51 -18.83 10.68 13.53
N ILE A 52 -19.97 10.46 14.19
CA ILE A 52 -20.06 10.55 15.66
C ILE A 52 -19.27 9.43 16.34
N ARG A 53 -19.36 8.20 15.83
CA ARG A 53 -18.61 7.05 16.35
C ARG A 53 -17.09 7.21 16.15
N HIS A 54 -16.66 7.79 15.03
CA HIS A 54 -15.26 8.08 14.74
C HIS A 54 -14.66 9.18 15.64
N LEU A 55 -15.47 9.93 16.41
CA LEU A 55 -14.95 10.82 17.46
C LEU A 55 -14.36 10.04 18.64
N SER A 56 -14.70 8.76 18.79
CA SER A 56 -14.03 7.88 19.76
C SER A 56 -12.78 7.27 19.13
N PRO A 57 -11.57 7.56 19.65
CA PRO A 57 -10.31 6.99 19.13
C PRO A 57 -10.29 5.46 19.16
N ASP A 58 -11.08 4.87 20.06
CA ASP A 58 -11.11 3.42 20.30
C ASP A 58 -12.15 2.67 19.45
N TYR A 59 -12.96 3.38 18.64
CA TYR A 59 -14.03 2.76 17.86
C TYR A 59 -13.66 2.66 16.38
N LEU A 60 -13.64 1.44 15.85
CA LEU A 60 -13.38 1.16 14.45
C LEU A 60 -14.46 0.20 13.90
N ASP A 61 -15.32 0.70 13.01
CA ASP A 61 -16.31 -0.10 12.27
C ASP A 61 -15.69 -0.86 11.11
N SER A 62 -14.84 -0.16 10.37
CA SER A 62 -14.21 -0.71 9.17
C SER A 62 -12.86 -0.07 8.93
N ALA A 63 -11.93 -0.83 8.40
CA ALA A 63 -10.65 -0.35 7.93
C ALA A 63 -10.33 -0.94 6.55
N SER A 64 -10.06 -0.06 5.58
CA SER A 64 -9.54 -0.43 4.27
C SER A 64 -8.12 0.09 4.16
N ILE A 65 -7.15 -0.83 4.12
CA ILE A 65 -5.72 -0.51 4.17
C ILE A 65 -5.06 -1.04 2.91
N GLY A 66 -4.40 -0.16 2.16
CA GLY A 66 -3.65 -0.51 0.96
C GLY A 66 -2.15 -0.55 1.23
N MET A 67 -1.42 -1.47 0.60
CA MET A 67 0.04 -1.51 0.69
C MET A 67 0.65 -2.29 -0.47
N PRO A 68 1.93 -2.04 -0.81
CA PRO A 68 2.64 -2.87 -1.77
C PRO A 68 2.84 -4.30 -1.25
N ALA A 69 2.81 -5.30 -2.14
CA ALA A 69 2.88 -6.72 -1.80
C ALA A 69 4.09 -7.09 -0.91
N SER A 70 5.26 -6.49 -1.14
CA SER A 70 6.45 -6.75 -0.31
C SER A 70 6.40 -6.11 1.08
N VAL A 71 5.50 -5.13 1.31
CA VAL A 71 5.18 -4.58 2.64
C VAL A 71 4.14 -5.48 3.29
N SER A 72 3.14 -5.90 2.53
CA SER A 72 2.08 -6.81 2.94
C SER A 72 2.63 -8.13 3.49
N ALA A 73 3.63 -8.69 2.83
CA ALA A 73 4.27 -9.94 3.25
C ALA A 73 4.80 -9.90 4.70
N ILE A 74 5.18 -8.72 5.20
CA ILE A 74 5.74 -8.54 6.56
C ILE A 74 4.66 -8.00 7.52
N LEU A 75 3.97 -6.94 7.11
CA LEU A 75 3.11 -6.16 8.00
C LEU A 75 1.70 -6.75 8.16
N LEU A 76 1.13 -7.33 7.11
CA LEU A 76 -0.28 -7.74 7.11
C LEU A 76 -0.61 -8.76 8.22
N PRO A 77 0.13 -9.86 8.43
CA PRO A 77 -0.24 -10.84 9.44
C PRO A 77 -0.29 -10.27 10.87
N PRO A 78 0.74 -9.55 11.36
CA PRO A 78 0.70 -8.97 12.71
C PRO A 78 -0.32 -7.82 12.83
N LEU A 79 -0.47 -6.98 11.79
CA LEU A 79 -1.43 -5.88 11.79
C LEU A 79 -2.87 -6.39 11.81
N ALA A 80 -3.22 -7.36 10.96
CA ALA A 80 -4.55 -7.94 10.91
C ALA A 80 -4.93 -8.58 12.26
N ARG A 81 -3.98 -9.28 12.90
CA ARG A 81 -4.17 -9.85 14.24
C ARG A 81 -4.40 -8.77 15.29
N ALA A 82 -3.59 -7.71 15.28
CA ALA A 82 -3.71 -6.63 16.26
C ALA A 82 -5.04 -5.88 16.10
N LEU A 83 -5.43 -5.56 14.86
CA LEU A 83 -6.70 -4.89 14.57
C LEU A 83 -7.90 -5.78 14.95
N ARG A 84 -7.86 -7.08 14.66
CA ARG A 84 -8.93 -8.01 15.03
C ARG A 84 -9.06 -8.16 16.55
N ASN A 85 -7.94 -8.18 17.29
CA ASN A 85 -7.96 -8.25 18.75
C ASN A 85 -8.50 -6.97 19.40
N ALA A 86 -8.18 -5.81 18.82
CA ALA A 86 -8.66 -4.53 19.32
C ALA A 86 -10.12 -4.22 18.92
N HIS A 87 -10.55 -4.69 17.76
CA HIS A 87 -11.83 -4.37 17.11
C HIS A 87 -12.45 -5.64 16.51
N ALA A 88 -13.02 -6.51 17.38
CA ALA A 88 -13.50 -7.84 17.01
C ALA A 88 -14.54 -7.84 15.89
N ASP A 89 -15.42 -6.83 15.86
CA ASP A 89 -16.53 -6.72 14.91
C ASP A 89 -16.20 -5.84 13.69
N ALA A 90 -14.99 -5.24 13.63
CA ALA A 90 -14.63 -4.36 12.53
C ALA A 90 -14.50 -5.10 11.20
N GLU A 91 -15.01 -4.52 10.12
CA GLU A 91 -14.77 -5.00 8.77
C GLU A 91 -13.37 -4.57 8.32
N LEU A 92 -12.48 -5.56 8.17
CA LEU A 92 -11.10 -5.32 7.75
C LEU A 92 -10.92 -5.71 6.29
N ARG A 93 -10.46 -4.76 5.48
CA ARG A 93 -10.11 -4.96 4.07
C ARG A 93 -8.67 -4.57 3.83
N PHE A 94 -7.91 -5.46 3.23
CA PHE A 94 -6.53 -5.21 2.81
C PHE A 94 -6.42 -5.31 1.30
N LEU A 95 -5.66 -4.42 0.70
CA LEU A 95 -5.47 -4.34 -0.74
C LEU A 95 -3.97 -4.25 -1.06
N ASP A 96 -3.48 -5.20 -1.85
CA ASP A 96 -2.16 -5.11 -2.45
C ASP A 96 -2.25 -4.32 -3.76
N GLY A 97 -1.27 -3.43 -3.99
CA GLY A 97 -1.28 -2.62 -5.21
C GLY A 97 0.02 -1.85 -5.45
N CYS A 98 0.15 -1.30 -6.63
CA CYS A 98 1.20 -0.34 -6.94
C CYS A 98 0.83 1.06 -6.40
N ASN A 99 1.81 1.95 -6.29
CA ASN A 99 1.59 3.31 -5.78
C ASN A 99 0.44 4.04 -6.48
N GLY A 100 0.36 3.95 -7.82
CA GLY A 100 -0.68 4.63 -8.59
C GLY A 100 -2.08 4.15 -8.24
N ASP A 101 -2.27 2.84 -8.17
CA ASP A 101 -3.57 2.23 -7.83
C ASP A 101 -3.96 2.54 -6.38
N LEU A 102 -2.99 2.46 -5.45
CA LEU A 102 -3.21 2.75 -4.04
C LEU A 102 -3.59 4.23 -3.83
N LEU A 103 -2.92 5.17 -4.50
CA LEU A 103 -3.26 6.58 -4.47
C LEU A 103 -4.63 6.87 -5.07
N ASN A 104 -4.96 6.26 -6.20
CA ASN A 104 -6.28 6.41 -6.82
C ASN A 104 -7.39 5.94 -5.87
N ASN A 105 -7.21 4.77 -5.23
CA ASN A 105 -8.15 4.25 -4.25
C ASN A 105 -8.24 5.11 -2.98
N LEU A 106 -7.11 5.67 -2.53
CA LEU A 106 -7.06 6.57 -1.39
C LEU A 106 -7.82 7.88 -1.67
N ASN A 107 -7.59 8.50 -2.83
CA ASN A 107 -8.25 9.73 -3.28
C ASN A 107 -9.75 9.52 -3.53
N ALA A 108 -10.13 8.36 -4.05
CA ALA A 108 -11.53 7.97 -4.23
C ALA A 108 -12.25 7.60 -2.92
N GLY A 109 -11.55 7.57 -1.76
CA GLY A 109 -12.10 7.16 -0.48
C GLY A 109 -12.41 5.65 -0.36
N SER A 110 -11.93 4.84 -1.30
CA SER A 110 -12.04 3.37 -1.25
C SER A 110 -11.06 2.75 -0.25
N LEU A 111 -9.98 3.47 0.08
CA LEU A 111 -9.04 3.15 1.15
C LEU A 111 -9.09 4.24 2.22
N ASN A 112 -8.96 3.83 3.49
CA ASN A 112 -8.77 4.74 4.61
C ASN A 112 -7.30 5.18 4.71
N VAL A 113 -6.39 4.23 4.57
CA VAL A 113 -4.94 4.43 4.70
C VAL A 113 -4.22 3.65 3.61
N ALA A 114 -3.15 4.21 3.08
CA ALA A 114 -2.22 3.51 2.21
C ALA A 114 -0.79 3.64 2.71
N LEU A 115 -0.05 2.55 2.62
CA LEU A 115 1.41 2.56 2.64
C LEU A 115 1.90 2.60 1.20
N LEU A 116 2.84 3.48 0.93
CA LEU A 116 3.33 3.76 -0.43
C LEU A 116 4.86 3.77 -0.41
N TYR A 117 5.48 3.56 -1.55
CA TYR A 117 6.88 3.92 -1.68
C TYR A 117 6.97 5.44 -1.91
N ASP A 118 7.83 6.10 -1.13
CA ASP A 118 8.21 7.48 -1.39
C ASP A 118 9.10 7.50 -2.64
N ALA A 119 8.46 7.69 -3.77
CA ALA A 119 9.06 7.62 -5.10
C ALA A 119 8.92 8.97 -5.81
N PRO A 120 9.83 9.31 -6.75
CA PRO A 120 9.71 10.51 -7.55
C PRO A 120 8.34 10.63 -8.23
N GLY A 121 7.71 11.80 -8.14
CA GLY A 121 6.38 12.05 -8.71
C GLY A 121 5.20 11.64 -7.83
N ILE A 122 5.43 11.11 -6.64
CA ILE A 122 4.37 10.87 -5.66
C ILE A 122 4.18 12.13 -4.82
N ALA A 123 3.02 12.75 -4.98
CA ALA A 123 2.62 13.90 -4.16
C ALA A 123 1.31 13.58 -3.44
N HIS A 124 1.32 13.62 -2.12
CA HIS A 124 0.13 13.55 -1.28
C HIS A 124 0.34 14.43 -0.05
N PRO A 125 -0.61 15.31 0.32
CA PRO A 125 -0.42 16.31 1.37
C PRO A 125 -0.04 15.74 2.74
N ASN A 126 -0.52 14.52 3.04
CA ASN A 126 -0.30 13.86 4.32
C ASN A 126 0.61 12.63 4.17
N LEU A 127 1.56 12.66 3.24
CA LEU A 127 2.53 11.59 3.08
C LEU A 127 3.61 11.71 4.16
N GLU A 128 3.69 10.72 5.04
CA GLU A 128 4.63 10.68 6.15
C GLU A 128 5.55 9.46 6.02
N ALA A 129 6.85 9.69 5.91
CA ALA A 129 7.84 8.62 5.88
C ALA A 129 7.85 7.87 7.23
N VAL A 130 7.68 6.55 7.18
CA VAL A 130 7.60 5.71 8.38
C VAL A 130 8.77 4.74 8.51
N LEU A 131 9.38 4.31 7.40
CA LEU A 131 10.48 3.36 7.42
C LEU A 131 11.31 3.46 6.15
N SER A 132 12.63 3.37 6.27
CA SER A 132 13.55 3.19 5.14
C SER A 132 14.19 1.81 5.19
N GLN A 133 14.25 1.13 4.03
CA GLN A 133 14.76 -0.23 3.89
C GLN A 133 15.83 -0.31 2.80
N PRO A 134 16.91 -1.09 3.02
CA PRO A 134 17.85 -1.40 1.97
C PRO A 134 17.23 -2.35 0.93
N LEU A 135 17.65 -2.20 -0.31
CA LEU A 135 17.37 -3.15 -1.38
C LEU A 135 18.58 -4.05 -1.62
N TYR A 136 18.27 -5.27 -1.96
CA TYR A 136 19.22 -6.34 -2.25
C TYR A 136 19.03 -6.80 -3.69
N LEU A 137 20.09 -7.27 -4.30
CA LEU A 137 19.98 -8.10 -5.48
C LEU A 137 19.53 -9.50 -5.03
N ILE A 138 18.40 -9.93 -5.57
CA ILE A 138 17.79 -11.24 -5.31
C ILE A 138 17.95 -12.10 -6.55
N GLU A 139 18.55 -13.27 -6.37
CA GLU A 139 18.89 -14.21 -7.43
C GLU A 139 18.42 -15.62 -7.07
N ALA A 140 18.22 -16.47 -8.08
CA ALA A 140 18.04 -17.89 -7.84
C ALA A 140 19.26 -18.45 -7.11
N CYS A 141 19.03 -19.37 -6.18
CA CYS A 141 20.13 -20.07 -5.52
C CYS A 141 20.37 -21.42 -6.22
N PRO A 142 21.46 -21.60 -6.97
CA PRO A 142 21.69 -22.84 -7.71
C PRO A 142 22.03 -24.03 -6.80
N THR A 143 22.57 -23.79 -5.61
CA THR A 143 22.92 -24.83 -4.65
C THR A 143 22.64 -24.40 -3.21
N ALA A 144 22.20 -25.36 -2.37
CA ALA A 144 21.90 -25.07 -0.96
C ALA A 144 23.12 -24.53 -0.15
N SER A 145 24.35 -24.77 -0.62
CA SER A 145 25.55 -24.24 0.03
C SER A 145 25.76 -22.73 -0.20
N GLU A 146 25.25 -22.19 -1.29
CA GLU A 146 25.34 -20.75 -1.60
C GLU A 146 24.23 -19.91 -0.92
N ALA A 147 23.19 -20.57 -0.41
CA ALA A 147 22.13 -19.93 0.34
C ALA A 147 22.58 -19.37 1.69
N ALA A 148 23.70 -19.82 2.21
CA ALA A 148 24.14 -19.55 3.59
C ALA A 148 24.80 -18.18 3.79
N ASP A 149 25.17 -17.45 2.73
CA ASP A 149 25.84 -16.13 2.87
C ASP A 149 24.83 -14.97 2.87
N ILE A 150 24.12 -14.82 3.99
CA ILE A 150 23.15 -13.74 4.20
C ILE A 150 23.83 -12.37 4.31
N GLY A 151 25.16 -12.34 4.54
CA GLY A 151 25.96 -11.12 4.65
C GLY A 151 26.60 -10.67 3.33
N ALA A 152 26.39 -11.40 2.22
CA ALA A 152 27.00 -11.10 0.93
C ALA A 152 26.63 -9.70 0.44
N THR A 153 27.57 -9.01 -0.18
CA THR A 153 27.41 -7.69 -0.78
C THR A 153 27.69 -7.71 -2.27
N ILE A 154 27.18 -6.70 -2.97
CA ILE A 154 27.52 -6.41 -4.36
C ILE A 154 27.69 -4.91 -4.51
N GLU A 155 28.72 -4.46 -5.21
CA GLU A 155 28.86 -3.05 -5.54
C GLU A 155 27.88 -2.66 -6.66
N ALA A 156 27.35 -1.45 -6.60
CA ALA A 156 26.37 -0.98 -7.57
C ALA A 156 26.87 -1.08 -9.03
N ALA A 157 28.16 -0.86 -9.26
CA ALA A 157 28.75 -0.98 -10.59
C ALA A 157 28.71 -2.42 -11.14
N GLU A 158 28.73 -3.45 -10.29
CA GLU A 158 28.64 -4.84 -10.68
C GLU A 158 27.25 -5.27 -11.13
N LEU A 159 26.22 -4.43 -10.92
CA LEU A 159 24.87 -4.66 -11.45
C LEU A 159 24.79 -4.48 -12.96
N ALA A 160 25.75 -3.79 -13.56
CA ALA A 160 25.85 -3.64 -15.01
C ALA A 160 26.03 -5.04 -15.67
N GLY A 161 25.18 -5.34 -16.63
CA GLY A 161 25.19 -6.63 -17.33
C GLY A 161 24.45 -7.77 -16.61
N ILE A 162 24.00 -7.60 -15.37
CA ILE A 162 23.11 -8.57 -14.74
C ILE A 162 21.69 -8.39 -15.30
N PRO A 163 21.09 -9.44 -15.91
CA PRO A 163 19.73 -9.35 -16.42
C PRO A 163 18.74 -9.19 -15.26
N LEU A 164 17.94 -8.12 -15.30
CA LEU A 164 16.97 -7.82 -14.26
C LEU A 164 15.55 -8.03 -14.75
N VAL A 165 14.69 -8.57 -13.88
CA VAL A 165 13.23 -8.43 -13.96
C VAL A 165 12.78 -7.39 -12.95
N LEU A 166 12.10 -6.33 -13.42
CA LEU A 166 11.61 -5.24 -12.60
C LEU A 166 10.15 -4.95 -12.96
N PRO A 167 9.40 -4.27 -12.09
CA PRO A 167 8.07 -3.78 -12.46
C PRO A 167 8.13 -2.77 -13.61
N GLY A 168 6.97 -2.50 -14.22
CA GLY A 168 6.82 -1.50 -15.27
C GLY A 168 7.16 -0.09 -14.79
N LYS A 169 7.45 0.82 -15.73
CA LYS A 169 8.00 2.16 -15.48
C LYS A 169 7.14 3.04 -14.55
N ARG A 170 5.83 2.77 -14.44
CA ARG A 170 4.91 3.51 -13.56
C ARG A 170 4.92 3.00 -12.11
N HIS A 171 5.52 1.87 -11.85
CA HIS A 171 5.57 1.27 -10.53
C HIS A 171 6.58 2.01 -9.64
N GLY A 172 6.22 2.34 -8.37
CA GLY A 172 7.05 3.13 -7.46
C GLY A 172 8.45 2.54 -7.23
N LEU A 173 8.58 1.22 -7.09
CA LEU A 173 9.89 0.58 -6.96
C LEU A 173 10.76 0.82 -8.21
N ARG A 174 10.17 0.70 -9.41
CA ARG A 174 10.91 0.96 -10.66
C ARG A 174 11.39 2.40 -10.74
N GLN A 175 10.57 3.37 -10.31
CA GLN A 175 10.93 4.78 -10.28
C GLN A 175 12.08 5.05 -9.30
N ILE A 176 12.07 4.43 -8.12
CA ILE A 176 13.17 4.52 -7.15
C ILE A 176 14.46 3.97 -7.75
N VAL A 177 14.43 2.77 -8.34
CA VAL A 177 15.59 2.12 -8.97
C VAL A 177 16.12 2.96 -10.12
N ALA A 178 15.25 3.43 -11.02
CA ALA A 178 15.65 4.24 -12.16
C ALA A 178 16.26 5.59 -11.74
N SER A 179 15.66 6.28 -10.76
CA SER A 179 16.19 7.52 -10.23
C SER A 179 17.56 7.32 -9.56
N TRP A 180 17.72 6.24 -8.80
CA TRP A 180 19.00 5.89 -8.18
C TRP A 180 20.08 5.56 -9.23
N ALA A 181 19.74 4.74 -10.24
CA ALA A 181 20.66 4.38 -11.31
C ALA A 181 21.11 5.61 -12.11
N ASN A 182 20.17 6.50 -12.47
CA ASN A 182 20.49 7.75 -13.19
C ASN A 182 21.41 8.68 -12.38
N ARG A 183 21.16 8.86 -11.08
CA ARG A 183 22.02 9.70 -10.23
C ARG A 183 23.45 9.17 -10.08
N ASN A 184 23.64 7.88 -10.29
CA ASN A 184 24.94 7.20 -10.12
C ASN A 184 25.55 6.78 -11.46
N ALA A 185 24.99 7.22 -12.60
CA ALA A 185 25.45 6.87 -13.95
C ALA A 185 25.57 5.35 -14.18
N LEU A 186 24.61 4.57 -13.64
CA LEU A 186 24.56 3.13 -13.78
C LEU A 186 23.62 2.74 -14.92
N ASP A 187 24.09 1.86 -15.79
CA ASP A 187 23.28 1.25 -16.85
C ASP A 187 22.79 -0.12 -16.42
N LEU A 188 21.49 -0.22 -16.11
CA LEU A 188 20.85 -1.45 -15.65
C LEU A 188 20.18 -2.17 -16.82
N THR A 189 20.49 -3.43 -17.01
CA THR A 189 19.91 -4.28 -18.06
C THR A 189 18.56 -4.85 -17.61
N VAL A 190 17.44 -4.21 -17.95
CA VAL A 190 16.11 -4.74 -17.66
C VAL A 190 15.68 -5.67 -18.80
N GLN A 191 15.75 -6.97 -18.55
CA GLN A 191 15.43 -8.00 -19.53
C GLN A 191 13.93 -8.18 -19.73
N CYS A 192 13.13 -8.06 -18.67
CA CYS A 192 11.67 -8.08 -18.76
C CYS A 192 11.01 -7.23 -17.68
N GLU A 193 9.78 -6.79 -17.94
CA GLU A 193 8.95 -6.08 -16.98
C GLU A 193 7.84 -7.00 -16.47
N CYS A 194 7.61 -7.00 -15.13
CA CYS A 194 6.58 -7.81 -14.50
C CYS A 194 6.03 -7.10 -13.25
N ASP A 195 4.76 -6.67 -13.28
CA ASP A 195 4.12 -5.95 -12.18
C ASP A 195 3.65 -6.87 -11.04
N SER A 196 3.40 -8.14 -11.34
CA SER A 196 3.02 -9.12 -10.32
C SER A 196 4.23 -9.54 -9.49
N TYR A 197 4.19 -9.27 -8.19
CA TYR A 197 5.24 -9.65 -7.24
C TYR A 197 5.54 -11.16 -7.29
N SER A 198 4.52 -11.99 -7.25
CA SER A 198 4.70 -13.46 -7.28
C SER A 198 5.23 -13.96 -8.62
N SER A 199 4.76 -13.41 -9.74
CA SER A 199 5.25 -13.80 -11.08
C SER A 199 6.69 -13.36 -11.31
N MET A 200 7.07 -12.18 -10.81
CA MET A 200 8.45 -11.70 -10.83
C MET A 200 9.38 -12.67 -10.09
N LEU A 201 8.97 -13.18 -8.92
CA LEU A 201 9.75 -14.17 -8.17
C LEU A 201 9.85 -15.51 -8.90
N GLN A 202 8.82 -15.91 -9.68
CA GLN A 202 8.93 -17.11 -10.53
C GLN A 202 9.96 -16.92 -11.64
N VAL A 203 10.05 -15.74 -12.24
CA VAL A 203 11.11 -15.42 -13.21
C VAL A 203 12.49 -15.51 -12.57
N VAL A 204 12.64 -14.96 -11.35
CA VAL A 204 13.92 -15.05 -10.61
C VAL A 204 14.26 -16.51 -10.30
N SER A 205 13.30 -17.30 -9.79
CA SER A 205 13.54 -18.71 -9.41
C SER A 205 13.91 -19.59 -10.60
N SER A 206 13.50 -19.21 -11.83
CA SER A 206 13.92 -19.90 -13.05
C SER A 206 15.38 -19.65 -13.46
N GLY A 207 16.06 -18.71 -12.79
CA GLY A 207 17.42 -18.30 -13.12
C GLY A 207 17.52 -17.39 -14.37
N MET A 208 16.39 -16.97 -14.95
CA MET A 208 16.36 -16.13 -16.16
C MET A 208 16.86 -14.71 -15.88
N ALA A 209 16.51 -14.16 -14.74
CA ALA A 209 16.87 -12.79 -14.33
C ALA A 209 16.92 -12.68 -12.81
N ALA A 210 17.62 -11.67 -12.31
CA ALA A 210 17.60 -11.25 -10.91
C ALA A 210 16.61 -10.10 -10.70
N THR A 211 16.33 -9.73 -9.45
CA THR A 211 15.49 -8.57 -9.13
C THR A 211 16.05 -7.76 -7.95
N LEU A 212 15.52 -6.54 -7.76
CA LEU A 212 15.94 -5.66 -6.68
C LEU A 212 14.78 -5.49 -5.67
N LEU A 213 14.89 -6.19 -4.53
CA LEU A 213 13.87 -6.22 -3.48
C LEU A 213 14.50 -6.14 -2.08
N PRO A 214 13.76 -5.76 -1.04
CA PRO A 214 14.22 -5.95 0.32
C PRO A 214 14.24 -7.45 0.66
N ALA A 215 15.36 -7.93 1.19
CA ALA A 215 15.51 -9.34 1.60
C ALA A 215 14.44 -9.75 2.64
N ALA A 216 14.03 -8.83 3.50
CA ALA A 216 13.02 -9.03 4.52
C ALA A 216 11.70 -9.61 3.99
N SER A 217 11.26 -9.17 2.80
CA SER A 217 10.03 -9.68 2.19
C SER A 217 10.12 -11.10 1.67
N LEU A 218 11.33 -11.67 1.63
CA LEU A 218 11.66 -13.02 1.15
C LEU A 218 12.45 -13.82 2.19
N LYS A 219 12.36 -13.42 3.47
CA LYS A 219 13.12 -14.04 4.57
C LYS A 219 13.01 -15.56 4.59
N ARG A 220 11.79 -16.08 4.41
CA ARG A 220 11.51 -17.51 4.42
C ARG A 220 12.18 -18.23 3.24
N GLU A 221 12.03 -17.69 2.05
CA GLU A 221 12.56 -18.25 0.81
C GLU A 221 14.08 -18.21 0.80
N ILE A 222 14.70 -17.15 1.31
CA ILE A 222 16.14 -17.01 1.44
C ILE A 222 16.68 -18.02 2.47
N LEU A 223 16.07 -18.10 3.65
CA LEU A 223 16.47 -19.07 4.68
C LEU A 223 16.28 -20.53 4.25
N SER A 224 15.33 -20.79 3.35
CA SER A 224 15.10 -22.11 2.78
C SER A 224 15.98 -22.42 1.56
N GLY A 225 16.86 -21.50 1.15
CA GLY A 225 17.78 -21.69 0.06
C GLY A 225 17.16 -21.60 -1.36
N TYR A 226 15.97 -21.04 -1.50
CA TYR A 226 15.39 -20.79 -2.82
C TYR A 226 16.01 -19.59 -3.52
N PHE A 227 16.35 -18.56 -2.73
CA PHE A 227 16.98 -17.35 -3.22
C PHE A 227 18.26 -17.06 -2.41
N ARG A 228 19.23 -16.44 -3.07
CA ARG A 228 20.30 -15.72 -2.40
C ARG A 228 20.05 -14.22 -2.47
N CYS A 229 20.55 -13.48 -1.49
CA CYS A 229 20.46 -12.03 -1.47
C CYS A 229 21.84 -11.41 -1.26
N ARG A 230 22.15 -10.36 -2.02
CA ARG A 230 23.37 -9.57 -1.86
C ARG A 230 23.00 -8.11 -1.62
N LEU A 231 23.49 -7.53 -0.51
CA LEU A 231 23.27 -6.13 -0.20
C LEU A 231 23.94 -5.24 -1.25
N ILE A 232 23.20 -4.32 -1.84
CA ILE A 232 23.74 -3.35 -2.80
C ILE A 232 24.50 -2.26 -2.03
N THR A 233 25.77 -2.05 -2.43
CA THR A 233 26.68 -1.10 -1.80
C THR A 233 27.35 -0.21 -2.84
N LYS A 234 27.95 0.90 -2.46
CA LYS A 234 28.80 1.80 -3.26
C LYS A 234 28.24 2.22 -4.63
N PRO A 235 27.11 2.94 -4.66
CA PRO A 235 26.31 3.39 -3.53
C PRO A 235 25.21 2.42 -3.15
N ALA A 236 24.82 2.44 -1.88
CA ALA A 236 23.70 1.65 -1.40
C ALA A 236 22.36 2.14 -1.99
N LEU A 237 21.43 1.21 -2.21
CA LEU A 237 20.09 1.50 -2.71
C LEU A 237 19.07 1.28 -1.59
N TYR A 238 18.26 2.29 -1.34
CA TYR A 238 17.19 2.26 -0.33
C TYR A 238 15.84 2.59 -0.94
N ARG A 239 14.79 2.08 -0.31
CA ARG A 239 13.42 2.55 -0.50
C ARG A 239 12.87 3.09 0.80
N THR A 240 12.06 4.12 0.74
CA THR A 240 11.30 4.63 1.89
C THR A 240 9.85 4.22 1.75
N ILE A 241 9.27 3.70 2.83
CA ILE A 241 7.84 3.45 2.97
C ILE A 241 7.26 4.68 3.66
N ALA A 242 6.21 5.22 3.07
CA ALA A 242 5.46 6.35 3.63
C ALA A 242 3.99 5.97 3.82
N LEU A 243 3.36 6.55 4.82
CA LEU A 243 1.95 6.36 5.14
C LEU A 243 1.18 7.60 4.68
N ALA A 244 0.04 7.37 4.03
CA ALA A 244 -0.91 8.41 3.65
C ALA A 244 -2.31 8.02 4.12
N ALA A 245 -3.08 9.01 4.63
CA ALA A 245 -4.46 8.86 5.03
C ALA A 245 -5.40 9.54 4.02
N SER A 246 -6.57 8.98 3.76
CA SER A 246 -7.55 9.54 2.85
C SER A 246 -8.00 10.93 3.32
N GLN A 247 -8.16 11.85 2.36
CA GLN A 247 -8.76 13.17 2.58
C GLN A 247 -10.25 13.20 2.25
N SER A 248 -10.70 12.28 1.41
CA SER A 248 -12.09 12.19 0.96
C SER A 248 -12.98 11.39 1.90
N ARG A 249 -12.40 10.68 2.88
CA ARG A 249 -13.12 9.92 3.90
C ARG A 249 -12.50 10.16 5.28
N PRO A 250 -13.31 10.41 6.32
CA PRO A 250 -12.80 10.50 7.68
C PRO A 250 -12.02 9.23 8.05
N VAL A 251 -10.81 9.42 8.56
CA VAL A 251 -9.95 8.32 9.01
C VAL A 251 -9.85 8.40 10.53
N ASN A 252 -10.10 7.27 11.20
CA ASN A 252 -9.91 7.17 12.64
C ASN A 252 -8.42 7.38 12.98
N ALA A 253 -8.12 8.37 13.82
CA ALA A 253 -6.74 8.67 14.24
C ALA A 253 -6.10 7.49 14.99
N GLY A 254 -6.89 6.70 15.69
CA GLY A 254 -6.46 5.46 16.36
C GLY A 254 -5.94 4.43 15.35
N LEU A 255 -6.59 4.28 14.18
CA LEU A 255 -6.13 3.37 13.14
C LEU A 255 -4.72 3.74 12.64
N VAL A 256 -4.50 5.02 12.33
CA VAL A 256 -3.19 5.53 11.89
C VAL A 256 -2.12 5.26 12.96
N THR A 257 -2.46 5.56 14.22
CA THR A 257 -1.56 5.31 15.37
C THR A 257 -1.25 3.83 15.54
N GLN A 258 -2.24 2.94 15.40
CA GLN A 258 -2.05 1.49 15.49
C GLN A 258 -1.15 0.95 14.37
N ILE A 259 -1.33 1.45 13.13
CA ILE A 259 -0.47 1.07 12.00
C ILE A 259 0.98 1.50 12.26
N LYS A 260 1.23 2.75 12.67
CA LYS A 260 2.57 3.24 12.98
C LYS A 260 3.22 2.44 14.11
N LYS A 261 2.48 2.20 15.20
CA LYS A 261 2.96 1.37 16.32
C LYS A 261 3.30 -0.06 15.87
N MET A 262 2.51 -0.64 14.97
CA MET A 262 2.79 -1.96 14.43
C MET A 262 4.07 -1.95 13.59
N ILE A 263 4.28 -0.95 12.72
CA ILE A 263 5.50 -0.82 11.94
C ILE A 263 6.72 -0.73 12.85
N GLU A 264 6.66 0.03 13.94
CA GLU A 264 7.74 0.10 14.93
C GLU A 264 7.94 -1.25 15.64
N THR A 265 6.87 -1.95 15.97
CA THR A 265 6.95 -3.27 16.64
C THR A 265 7.64 -4.32 15.76
N VAL A 266 7.39 -4.30 14.45
CA VAL A 266 7.98 -5.25 13.48
C VAL A 266 9.14 -4.63 12.69
N ARG A 267 9.73 -3.56 13.19
CA ARG A 267 10.82 -2.83 12.52
C ARG A 267 12.00 -3.74 12.17
N ASP A 268 12.41 -4.57 13.13
CA ASP A 268 13.53 -5.50 12.94
C ASP A 268 13.23 -6.57 11.87
N ASP A 269 11.96 -6.98 11.74
CA ASP A 269 11.54 -7.87 10.66
C ASP A 269 11.65 -7.20 9.29
N PHE A 270 11.35 -5.90 9.21
CA PHE A 270 11.53 -5.12 7.99
C PHE A 270 13.00 -4.90 7.61
N LEU A 271 13.88 -4.80 8.60
CA LEU A 271 15.31 -4.53 8.43
C LEU A 271 16.16 -5.81 8.37
N TRP A 272 15.51 -6.97 8.33
CA TRP A 272 16.22 -8.23 8.16
C TRP A 272 16.87 -8.36 6.74
N PRO A 273 18.09 -8.91 6.62
CA PRO A 273 19.03 -9.18 7.70
C PRO A 273 19.57 -7.88 8.32
N GLN A 274 19.87 -7.91 9.62
CA GLN A 274 20.33 -6.72 10.33
C GLN A 274 21.66 -6.24 9.73
N LEU A 275 21.67 -4.98 9.32
CA LEU A 275 22.86 -4.32 8.81
C LEU A 275 23.77 -3.87 9.96
N PRO A 276 25.09 -3.84 9.76
CA PRO A 276 26.00 -3.18 10.68
C PRO A 276 25.56 -1.74 10.95
N ALA A 277 25.73 -1.26 12.20
CA ALA A 277 25.22 0.04 12.65
C ALA A 277 25.65 1.25 11.77
N ASN A 278 26.79 1.18 11.13
CA ASN A 278 27.34 2.20 10.23
C ASN A 278 26.70 2.23 8.83
N THR A 279 25.83 1.26 8.51
CA THR A 279 25.16 1.16 7.18
C THR A 279 23.68 1.59 7.24
N GLN A 280 23.16 1.92 8.42
CA GLN A 280 21.77 2.33 8.56
C GLN A 280 21.57 3.78 8.07
N PRO A 281 20.59 4.06 7.20
CA PRO A 281 20.30 5.42 6.76
C PRO A 281 19.79 6.25 7.92
N ASN A 282 20.27 7.49 8.01
CA ASN A 282 19.75 8.47 8.96
C ASN A 282 18.38 8.97 8.46
N ILE A 283 17.30 8.46 9.00
CA ILE A 283 15.91 8.80 8.61
C ILE A 283 15.65 10.31 8.73
N ARG A 284 16.30 11.02 9.66
CA ARG A 284 16.17 12.48 9.81
C ARG A 284 16.76 13.26 8.63
N ALA A 285 17.78 12.73 7.95
CA ALA A 285 18.36 13.38 6.78
C ALA A 285 17.49 13.23 5.52
N ILE A 286 16.65 12.19 5.46
CA ILE A 286 15.75 11.92 4.32
C ILE A 286 14.54 12.86 4.35
N GLN A 287 14.02 13.21 5.54
CA GLN A 287 12.90 14.14 5.69
C GLN A 287 13.22 15.57 5.22
N THR A 288 14.49 15.99 5.34
CA THR A 288 14.94 17.32 4.86
C THR A 288 15.19 17.37 3.34
N SER A 289 15.52 16.25 2.70
CA SER A 289 15.79 16.22 1.25
C SER A 289 14.51 16.19 0.41
N SER A 290 13.45 15.55 0.86
CA SER A 290 12.14 15.54 0.18
C SER A 290 11.42 16.91 0.27
N LEU A 291 11.58 17.63 1.39
CA LEU A 291 11.07 19.02 1.52
C LEU A 291 11.82 20.00 0.62
N ASN A 292 13.15 19.86 0.49
CA ASN A 292 13.95 20.74 -0.36
C ASN A 292 13.74 20.48 -1.86
N SER A 293 13.48 19.25 -2.29
CA SER A 293 13.17 18.97 -3.69
C SER A 293 11.78 19.50 -4.10
N ALA A 294 10.80 19.46 -3.20
CA ALA A 294 9.48 20.02 -3.44
C ALA A 294 9.48 21.57 -3.51
N LEU A 295 10.35 22.23 -2.76
CA LEU A 295 10.54 23.69 -2.82
C LEU A 295 11.27 24.13 -4.08
N GLN A 296 12.29 23.40 -4.55
CA GLN A 296 12.97 23.72 -5.81
C GLN A 296 12.09 23.55 -7.04
N THR A 297 11.20 22.56 -7.06
CA THR A 297 10.26 22.37 -8.19
C THR A 297 9.15 23.43 -8.19
N ALA A 298 8.83 24.03 -7.05
CA ALA A 298 7.85 25.12 -6.97
C ALA A 298 8.42 26.49 -7.41
N GLU A 299 9.72 26.70 -7.27
CA GLU A 299 10.38 27.93 -7.73
C GLU A 299 10.67 27.95 -9.24
N GLU A 300 10.78 26.77 -9.91
CA GLU A 300 10.97 26.70 -11.37
C GLU A 300 9.67 26.84 -12.18
N ILE A 301 8.48 26.89 -11.55
CA ILE A 301 7.18 27.05 -12.23
C ILE A 301 6.69 28.51 -12.20
N VAL A 302 7.42 29.43 -11.58
CA VAL A 302 7.03 30.86 -11.43
C VAL A 302 7.87 31.80 -12.30
N PHE A 303 8.50 31.34 -13.37
CA PHE A 303 9.10 32.22 -14.39
C PHE A 303 8.63 31.82 -15.78
#